data_c6e5a1262323412925ffbd4e8d0ab208
#
_entry.id   c6e5a1262323412925ffbd4e8d0ab208
#
_cell.length_a   1.000
_cell.length_b   1.000
_cell.length_c   1.000
_cell.angle_alpha   90.00
_cell.angle_beta   90.00
_cell.angle_gamma   90.00
#
_symmetry.space_group_name_H-M   'P 1'
#
loop_
_entity.id
_entity.type
_entity.pdbx_description
1 polymer ?
#
loop_
_entity_poly.entity_id
_entity_poly.type
_entity_poly.pdbx_seq_one_letter_code
_entity_poly.pdbx_strand_id
1 'polypeptide(L)'
;ASATYQAEINAAGQSDRLVVTGTATLNGGTVSVLAESGAYNLSTTYTILTAGSVVGTFGSVTSNLAFLTPSLSYDPTNVYLTMFRNSTNFADVAADFNQYAVASVLDRISSGTTGDMANVINNLVGLSASGARSAYDEMGGLVHTSLTGITFSSFGRYMNVMSKRMGRFISRGGRSSFAGRPTMLASRTDTGSDAGNTLIAALGNMTRNTGITS
;
A
#
# COMPACT_ATOMS: atom_id res chain seq x y z
N ALA A 1 -2.94 -5.78 -37.50
CA ALA A 1 -2.66 -5.09 -36.21
C ALA A 1 -4.02 -4.80 -35.60
N SER A 2 -4.23 -5.20 -34.33
CA SER A 2 -5.43 -4.87 -33.58
C SER A 2 -5.32 -3.42 -33.09
N ALA A 3 -6.29 -2.56 -33.37
CA ALA A 3 -6.34 -1.21 -32.87
C ALA A 3 -6.79 -1.22 -31.41
N THR A 4 -6.25 -0.28 -30.61
CA THR A 4 -6.69 -0.04 -29.24
C THR A 4 -7.35 1.34 -29.16
N TYR A 5 -8.57 1.39 -28.64
CA TYR A 5 -9.24 2.61 -28.25
C TYR A 5 -9.10 2.79 -26.73
N GLN A 6 -8.45 3.85 -26.32
CA GLN A 6 -8.29 4.20 -24.90
C GLN A 6 -9.43 5.13 -24.51
N ALA A 7 -10.16 4.79 -23.46
CA ALA A 7 -11.26 5.57 -22.92
C ALA A 7 -11.00 5.86 -21.45
N GLU A 8 -10.92 7.14 -21.08
CA GLU A 8 -10.82 7.57 -19.71
C GLU A 8 -12.20 7.71 -19.09
N ILE A 9 -12.38 7.22 -17.86
CA ILE A 9 -13.62 7.34 -17.09
C ILE A 9 -13.33 7.73 -15.65
N ASN A 10 -14.29 8.39 -15.00
CA ASN A 10 -14.20 8.70 -13.58
C ASN A 10 -15.45 8.27 -12.80
N ALA A 11 -15.34 8.27 -11.47
CA ALA A 11 -16.44 7.89 -10.58
C ALA A 11 -17.62 8.88 -10.59
N ALA A 12 -17.44 10.09 -11.13
CA ALA A 12 -18.51 11.07 -11.30
C ALA A 12 -19.42 10.79 -12.50
N GLY A 13 -19.14 9.72 -13.27
CA GLY A 13 -19.95 9.35 -14.44
C GLY A 13 -19.53 10.04 -15.74
N GLN A 14 -18.34 10.67 -15.76
CA GLN A 14 -17.80 11.30 -16.94
C GLN A 14 -16.89 10.32 -17.69
N SER A 15 -16.85 10.44 -19.01
CA SER A 15 -15.97 9.63 -19.88
C SER A 15 -15.52 10.41 -21.09
N ASP A 16 -14.39 9.99 -21.64
CA ASP A 16 -14.04 10.32 -23.00
C ASP A 16 -15.06 9.75 -23.96
N ARG A 17 -15.35 10.47 -25.02
CA ARG A 17 -16.31 10.06 -26.04
C ARG A 17 -15.78 10.36 -27.44
N LEU A 18 -15.68 9.32 -28.26
CA LEU A 18 -15.43 9.44 -29.68
C LEU A 18 -16.74 9.79 -30.42
N VAL A 19 -16.74 10.88 -31.18
CA VAL A 19 -17.89 11.31 -31.98
C VAL A 19 -17.57 11.16 -33.47
N VAL A 20 -18.37 10.38 -34.19
CA VAL A 20 -18.25 10.10 -35.62
C VAL A 20 -19.49 10.60 -36.33
N THR A 21 -19.36 11.51 -37.28
CA THR A 21 -20.51 12.07 -38.03
C THR A 21 -21.13 11.09 -39.02
N GLY A 22 -20.38 10.04 -39.42
CA GLY A 22 -20.83 8.99 -40.36
C GLY A 22 -20.95 7.64 -39.68
N THR A 23 -20.72 6.57 -40.47
CA THR A 23 -20.72 5.19 -39.96
C THR A 23 -19.40 4.88 -39.26
N ALA A 24 -19.46 4.40 -38.02
CA ALA A 24 -18.35 3.78 -37.30
C ALA A 24 -18.37 2.28 -37.55
N THR A 25 -17.36 1.77 -38.26
CA THR A 25 -17.20 0.33 -38.50
C THR A 25 -16.20 -0.26 -37.53
N LEU A 26 -16.67 -1.12 -36.62
CA LEU A 26 -15.88 -1.76 -35.57
C LEU A 26 -15.54 -3.19 -35.97
N ASN A 27 -14.33 -3.41 -36.46
CA ASN A 27 -13.85 -4.73 -36.90
C ASN A 27 -12.96 -5.39 -35.83
N GLY A 28 -13.48 -5.50 -34.61
CA GLY A 28 -12.69 -5.98 -33.49
C GLY A 28 -11.86 -4.84 -32.87
N GLY A 29 -10.70 -5.19 -32.31
CA GLY A 29 -9.87 -4.25 -31.54
C GLY A 29 -10.19 -4.32 -30.05
N THR A 30 -9.41 -3.60 -29.25
CA THR A 30 -9.52 -3.58 -27.78
C THR A 30 -9.92 -2.20 -27.29
N VAL A 31 -10.88 -2.13 -26.40
CA VAL A 31 -11.13 -0.93 -25.59
C VAL A 31 -10.30 -1.05 -24.31
N SER A 32 -9.36 -0.13 -24.09
CA SER A 32 -8.57 -0.01 -22.89
C SER A 32 -9.16 1.08 -22.00
N VAL A 33 -9.84 0.69 -20.94
CA VAL A 33 -10.46 1.62 -20.01
C VAL A 33 -9.41 2.06 -19.00
N LEU A 34 -9.13 3.37 -18.94
CA LEU A 34 -8.36 4.03 -17.91
C LEU A 34 -9.33 4.68 -16.92
N ALA A 35 -9.60 3.96 -15.85
CA ALA A 35 -10.48 4.42 -14.80
C ALA A 35 -9.66 5.16 -13.73
N GLU A 36 -10.08 6.39 -13.38
CA GLU A 36 -9.57 7.10 -12.22
C GLU A 36 -9.99 6.39 -10.93
N SER A 37 -9.17 6.51 -9.87
CA SER A 37 -9.53 5.95 -8.57
C SER A 37 -10.73 6.68 -7.97
N GLY A 38 -11.69 5.93 -7.41
CA GLY A 38 -12.87 6.52 -6.79
C GLY A 38 -13.99 5.52 -6.50
N ALA A 39 -15.04 5.97 -5.84
CA ALA A 39 -16.22 5.17 -5.54
C ALA A 39 -17.16 5.08 -6.76
N TYR A 40 -17.03 4.04 -7.53
CA TYR A 40 -17.83 3.81 -8.73
C TYR A 40 -19.26 3.36 -8.40
N ASN A 41 -20.23 4.04 -8.98
CA ASN A 41 -21.60 3.54 -9.01
C ASN A 41 -21.73 2.51 -10.12
N LEU A 42 -21.96 1.24 -9.76
CA LEU A 42 -22.01 0.09 -10.69
C LEU A 42 -23.19 0.14 -11.66
N SER A 43 -24.15 1.05 -11.47
CA SER A 43 -25.24 1.29 -12.40
C SER A 43 -24.96 2.38 -13.45
N THR A 44 -23.80 3.05 -13.33
CA THR A 44 -23.44 4.13 -14.27
C THR A 44 -23.07 3.57 -15.63
N THR A 45 -23.70 4.09 -16.67
CA THR A 45 -23.41 3.79 -18.06
C THR A 45 -22.69 4.98 -18.67
N TYR A 46 -21.51 4.72 -19.24
CA TYR A 46 -20.68 5.69 -19.93
C TYR A 46 -20.87 5.56 -21.42
N THR A 47 -21.17 6.64 -22.14
CA THR A 47 -21.23 6.64 -23.61
C THR A 47 -19.83 6.93 -24.14
N ILE A 48 -19.11 5.92 -24.60
CA ILE A 48 -17.71 6.04 -25.07
C ILE A 48 -17.59 6.31 -26.58
N LEU A 49 -18.64 6.00 -27.35
CA LEU A 49 -18.68 6.29 -28.78
C LEU A 49 -20.11 6.68 -29.20
N THR A 50 -20.22 7.68 -30.04
CA THR A 50 -21.46 8.09 -30.71
C THR A 50 -21.18 8.24 -32.19
N ALA A 51 -22.03 7.67 -33.06
CA ALA A 51 -21.88 7.72 -34.52
C ALA A 51 -23.24 7.93 -35.23
N GLY A 52 -23.20 8.29 -36.50
CA GLY A 52 -24.42 8.25 -37.32
C GLY A 52 -24.98 6.84 -37.47
N SER A 53 -24.10 5.83 -37.49
CA SER A 53 -24.42 4.39 -37.41
C SER A 53 -23.23 3.64 -36.86
N VAL A 54 -23.47 2.64 -36.02
CA VAL A 54 -22.44 1.72 -35.51
C VAL A 54 -22.64 0.35 -36.15
N VAL A 55 -21.58 -0.17 -36.78
CA VAL A 55 -21.58 -1.48 -37.42
C VAL A 55 -20.43 -2.32 -36.85
N GLY A 56 -20.71 -3.53 -36.40
CA GLY A 56 -19.75 -4.42 -35.76
C GLY A 56 -19.58 -4.17 -34.31
N THR A 57 -18.52 -4.74 -33.70
CA THR A 57 -18.23 -4.66 -32.26
C THR A 57 -16.73 -4.60 -32.00
N PHE A 58 -16.34 -4.14 -30.86
CA PHE A 58 -14.98 -4.34 -30.32
C PHE A 58 -14.78 -5.83 -29.95
N GLY A 59 -13.55 -6.32 -30.07
CA GLY A 59 -13.21 -7.73 -29.80
C GLY A 59 -12.97 -7.99 -28.30
N SER A 60 -12.51 -6.97 -27.54
CA SER A 60 -12.25 -7.10 -26.12
C SER A 60 -12.31 -5.75 -25.42
N VAL A 61 -12.48 -5.80 -24.11
CA VAL A 61 -12.39 -4.63 -23.24
C VAL A 61 -11.58 -4.98 -22.00
N THR A 62 -10.71 -4.07 -21.56
CA THR A 62 -9.86 -4.22 -20.39
C THR A 62 -9.93 -2.98 -19.50
N SER A 63 -9.58 -3.10 -18.23
CA SER A 63 -9.53 -2.01 -17.27
C SER A 63 -8.28 -2.11 -16.40
N ASN A 64 -7.84 -0.98 -15.87
CA ASN A 64 -6.77 -0.88 -14.87
C ASN A 64 -7.24 -1.15 -13.42
N LEU A 65 -8.57 -1.27 -13.18
CA LEU A 65 -9.12 -1.54 -11.85
C LEU A 65 -9.05 -3.04 -11.52
N ALA A 66 -8.75 -3.35 -10.25
CA ALA A 66 -8.59 -4.73 -9.81
C ALA A 66 -9.91 -5.44 -9.54
N PHE A 67 -10.90 -4.72 -9.04
CA PHE A 67 -12.14 -5.28 -8.51
C PHE A 67 -13.36 -5.01 -9.37
N LEU A 68 -13.18 -4.31 -10.48
CA LEU A 68 -14.22 -4.00 -11.44
C LEU A 68 -13.85 -4.52 -12.82
N THR A 69 -14.83 -5.11 -13.49
CA THR A 69 -14.71 -5.58 -14.85
C THR A 69 -15.58 -4.73 -15.78
N PRO A 70 -15.03 -4.20 -16.87
CA PRO A 70 -15.79 -3.44 -17.84
C PRO A 70 -16.62 -4.38 -18.73
N SER A 71 -17.77 -3.91 -19.16
CA SER A 71 -18.62 -4.57 -20.17
C SER A 71 -19.11 -3.55 -21.18
N LEU A 72 -19.15 -3.94 -22.44
CA LEU A 72 -19.64 -3.10 -23.53
C LEU A 72 -21.04 -3.51 -23.95
N SER A 73 -21.88 -2.51 -24.23
CA SER A 73 -23.17 -2.69 -24.89
C SER A 73 -23.30 -1.72 -26.07
N TYR A 74 -24.15 -2.06 -27.01
CA TYR A 74 -24.25 -1.38 -28.29
C TYR A 74 -25.70 -1.07 -28.64
N ASP A 75 -25.92 0.10 -29.21
CA ASP A 75 -27.11 0.42 -29.95
C ASP A 75 -26.75 0.84 -31.40
N PRO A 76 -27.72 1.15 -32.29
CA PRO A 76 -27.41 1.50 -33.66
C PRO A 76 -26.50 2.71 -33.83
N THR A 77 -26.34 3.59 -32.83
CA THR A 77 -25.62 4.85 -32.92
C THR A 77 -24.61 5.04 -31.81
N ASN A 78 -24.58 4.19 -30.77
CA ASN A 78 -23.71 4.38 -29.60
C ASN A 78 -23.05 3.08 -29.14
N VAL A 79 -21.91 3.25 -28.48
CA VAL A 79 -21.27 2.20 -27.68
C VAL A 79 -21.22 2.67 -26.23
N TYR A 80 -21.69 1.82 -25.35
CA TYR A 80 -21.76 2.06 -23.92
C TYR A 80 -20.82 1.15 -23.16
N LEU A 81 -20.27 1.69 -22.08
CA LEU A 81 -19.42 0.99 -21.12
C LEU A 81 -20.09 0.99 -19.76
N THR A 82 -20.15 -0.15 -19.10
CA THR A 82 -20.61 -0.29 -17.71
C THR A 82 -19.57 -1.07 -16.90
N MET A 83 -19.33 -0.65 -15.66
CA MET A 83 -18.40 -1.32 -14.75
C MET A 83 -19.17 -2.22 -13.79
N PHE A 84 -18.75 -3.49 -13.66
CA PHE A 84 -19.35 -4.46 -12.75
C PHE A 84 -18.36 -4.93 -11.70
N ARG A 85 -18.82 -5.15 -10.46
CA ARG A 85 -18.00 -5.83 -9.45
C ARG A 85 -17.67 -7.24 -9.92
N ASN A 86 -16.39 -7.57 -9.96
CA ASN A 86 -15.95 -8.93 -10.29
C ASN A 86 -15.85 -9.79 -9.01
N SER A 87 -15.44 -11.06 -9.16
CA SER A 87 -15.28 -12.02 -8.06
C SER A 87 -13.94 -11.94 -7.34
N THR A 88 -13.06 -10.98 -7.69
CA THR A 88 -11.76 -10.82 -7.05
C THR A 88 -11.95 -10.34 -5.61
N ASN A 89 -11.44 -11.10 -4.64
CA ASN A 89 -11.43 -10.67 -3.25
C ASN A 89 -10.33 -9.63 -3.00
N PHE A 90 -10.47 -8.85 -1.95
CA PHE A 90 -9.43 -7.89 -1.57
C PHE A 90 -8.11 -8.60 -1.24
N ALA A 91 -8.16 -9.77 -0.62
CA ALA A 91 -6.99 -10.59 -0.29
C ALA A 91 -6.25 -11.13 -1.53
N ASP A 92 -6.93 -11.30 -2.67
CA ASP A 92 -6.34 -11.88 -3.89
C ASP A 92 -5.30 -10.94 -4.53
N VAL A 93 -5.35 -9.64 -4.25
CA VAL A 93 -4.38 -8.66 -4.78
C VAL A 93 -3.26 -8.32 -3.81
N ALA A 94 -3.28 -8.84 -2.58
CA ALA A 94 -2.24 -8.64 -1.59
C ALA A 94 -0.91 -9.23 -2.06
N ALA A 95 0.19 -8.53 -1.82
CA ALA A 95 1.54 -8.96 -2.20
C ALA A 95 2.36 -9.51 -1.03
N ASP A 96 1.98 -9.18 0.20
CA ASP A 96 2.65 -9.63 1.41
C ASP A 96 1.65 -10.03 2.51
N PHE A 97 2.19 -10.58 3.61
CA PHE A 97 1.39 -11.11 4.71
C PHE A 97 0.59 -10.02 5.44
N ASN A 98 1.15 -8.82 5.60
CA ASN A 98 0.46 -7.72 6.28
C ASN A 98 -0.71 -7.20 5.45
N GLN A 99 -0.50 -7.01 4.15
CA GLN A 99 -1.56 -6.65 3.21
C GLN A 99 -2.65 -7.72 3.17
N TYR A 100 -2.27 -9.01 3.14
CA TYR A 100 -3.22 -10.11 3.18
C TYR A 100 -4.05 -10.13 4.48
N ALA A 101 -3.43 -9.87 5.63
CA ALA A 101 -4.14 -9.83 6.90
C ALA A 101 -5.20 -8.72 6.94
N VAL A 102 -4.85 -7.50 6.48
CA VAL A 102 -5.79 -6.38 6.36
C VAL A 102 -6.90 -6.71 5.35
N ALA A 103 -6.53 -7.13 4.15
CA ALA A 103 -7.47 -7.43 3.07
C ALA A 103 -8.46 -8.55 3.43
N SER A 104 -8.02 -9.59 4.15
CA SER A 104 -8.88 -10.68 4.64
C SER A 104 -9.93 -10.20 5.64
N VAL A 105 -9.62 -9.18 6.44
CA VAL A 105 -10.61 -8.54 7.32
C VAL A 105 -11.63 -7.76 6.48
N LEU A 106 -11.15 -7.00 5.48
CA LEU A 106 -12.01 -6.25 4.57
C LEU A 106 -12.97 -7.16 3.79
N ASP A 107 -12.50 -8.31 3.32
CA ASP A 107 -13.36 -9.31 2.65
C ASP A 107 -14.49 -9.79 3.55
N ARG A 108 -14.20 -10.07 4.83
CA ARG A 108 -15.21 -10.54 5.81
C ARG A 108 -16.26 -9.50 6.14
N ILE A 109 -15.87 -8.21 6.18
CA ILE A 109 -16.78 -7.13 6.55
C ILE A 109 -17.45 -6.47 5.34
N SER A 110 -16.97 -6.72 4.12
CA SER A 110 -17.46 -6.05 2.90
C SER A 110 -18.94 -6.29 2.63
N SER A 111 -19.46 -7.46 3.02
CA SER A 111 -20.87 -7.78 2.91
C SER A 111 -21.64 -7.26 4.14
N GLY A 112 -22.47 -6.23 3.94
CA GLY A 112 -23.36 -5.71 4.98
C GLY A 112 -22.82 -4.51 5.77
N THR A 113 -21.68 -3.95 5.41
CA THR A 113 -21.18 -2.69 5.97
C THR A 113 -22.06 -1.50 5.57
N THR A 114 -22.24 -0.59 6.52
CA THR A 114 -22.95 0.69 6.33
C THR A 114 -22.11 1.85 6.86
N GLY A 115 -22.53 3.08 6.56
CA GLY A 115 -21.86 4.28 7.03
C GLY A 115 -20.45 4.46 6.45
N ASP A 116 -19.52 4.97 7.24
CA ASP A 116 -18.18 5.32 6.79
C ASP A 116 -17.38 4.11 6.29
N MET A 117 -17.58 2.94 6.88
CA MET A 117 -16.91 1.73 6.43
C MET A 117 -17.39 1.30 5.03
N ALA A 118 -18.67 1.48 4.69
CA ALA A 118 -19.15 1.24 3.34
C ALA A 118 -18.47 2.18 2.33
N ASN A 119 -18.25 3.44 2.71
CA ASN A 119 -17.51 4.39 1.88
C ASN A 119 -16.06 3.92 1.64
N VAL A 120 -15.38 3.42 2.68
CA VAL A 120 -14.04 2.83 2.55
C VAL A 120 -14.05 1.66 1.57
N ILE A 121 -14.97 0.71 1.71
CA ILE A 121 -15.11 -0.44 0.82
C ILE A 121 -15.38 0.01 -0.63
N ASN A 122 -16.29 0.96 -0.84
CA ASN A 122 -16.61 1.47 -2.17
C ASN A 122 -15.42 2.16 -2.84
N ASN A 123 -14.62 2.92 -2.07
CA ASN A 123 -13.39 3.52 -2.58
C ASN A 123 -12.35 2.46 -2.92
N LEU A 124 -12.18 1.42 -2.11
CA LEU A 124 -11.27 0.31 -2.38
C LEU A 124 -11.63 -0.44 -3.68
N VAL A 125 -12.92 -0.67 -3.91
CA VAL A 125 -13.42 -1.33 -5.14
C VAL A 125 -13.00 -0.57 -6.39
N GLY A 126 -12.88 0.75 -6.33
CA GLY A 126 -12.43 1.61 -7.43
C GLY A 126 -10.91 1.79 -7.53
N LEU A 127 -10.11 0.91 -6.94
CA LEU A 127 -8.65 0.99 -7.02
C LEU A 127 -8.06 -0.03 -8.01
N SER A 128 -6.90 0.33 -8.56
CA SER A 128 -6.02 -0.63 -9.22
C SER A 128 -5.40 -1.59 -8.20
N ALA A 129 -4.80 -2.70 -8.64
CA ALA A 129 -4.13 -3.63 -7.74
C ALA A 129 -2.99 -2.97 -6.93
N SER A 130 -2.22 -2.06 -7.56
CA SER A 130 -1.18 -1.30 -6.85
C SER A 130 -1.78 -0.30 -5.85
N GLY A 131 -2.85 0.39 -6.23
CA GLY A 131 -3.55 1.32 -5.34
C GLY A 131 -4.14 0.63 -4.12
N ALA A 132 -4.74 -0.56 -4.30
CA ALA A 132 -5.27 -1.37 -3.21
C ALA A 132 -4.17 -1.81 -2.24
N ARG A 133 -3.00 -2.25 -2.74
CA ARG A 133 -1.86 -2.60 -1.88
C ARG A 133 -1.38 -1.41 -1.05
N SER A 134 -1.24 -0.24 -1.67
CA SER A 134 -0.87 0.98 -0.93
C SER A 134 -1.89 1.32 0.15
N ALA A 135 -3.19 1.18 -0.13
CA ALA A 135 -4.23 1.39 0.87
C ALA A 135 -4.16 0.36 2.02
N TYR A 136 -3.82 -0.92 1.73
CA TYR A 136 -3.62 -1.92 2.78
C TYR A 136 -2.41 -1.60 3.67
N ASP A 137 -1.31 -1.10 3.09
CA ASP A 137 -0.12 -0.67 3.83
C ASP A 137 -0.43 0.49 4.77
N GLU A 138 -1.21 1.47 4.31
CA GLU A 138 -1.67 2.59 5.14
C GLU A 138 -2.58 2.13 6.28
N MET A 139 -3.56 1.27 5.99
CA MET A 139 -4.45 0.69 7.00
C MET A 139 -3.73 -0.26 7.96
N GLY A 140 -2.71 -0.96 7.51
CA GLY A 140 -1.86 -1.85 8.31
C GLY A 140 -0.92 -1.11 9.27
N GLY A 141 -0.82 0.21 9.19
CA GLY A 141 -0.03 1.03 10.09
C GLY A 141 1.49 0.87 9.93
N LEU A 142 1.96 0.40 8.77
CA LEU A 142 3.39 0.23 8.45
C LEU A 142 4.20 1.52 8.67
N VAL A 143 3.58 2.69 8.45
CA VAL A 143 4.20 4.00 8.73
C VAL A 143 4.58 4.15 10.20
N HIS A 144 3.80 3.59 11.13
CA HIS A 144 4.05 3.68 12.56
C HIS A 144 5.20 2.76 13.02
N THR A 145 5.48 1.66 12.33
CA THR A 145 6.59 0.76 12.67
C THR A 145 7.95 1.36 12.33
N SER A 146 8.03 2.21 11.31
CA SER A 146 9.26 2.92 10.93
C SER A 146 9.68 3.99 11.95
N LEU A 147 8.73 4.55 12.71
CA LEU A 147 9.03 5.53 13.77
C LEU A 147 9.85 4.92 14.91
N THR A 148 9.64 3.64 15.24
CA THR A 148 10.41 2.92 16.26
C THR A 148 11.88 2.82 15.86
N GLY A 149 12.17 2.51 14.59
CA GLY A 149 13.54 2.46 14.07
C GLY A 149 14.27 3.80 14.14
N ILE A 150 13.56 4.91 13.84
CA ILE A 150 14.12 6.27 13.94
C ILE A 150 14.42 6.62 15.40
N THR A 151 13.53 6.27 16.34
CA THR A 151 13.72 6.53 17.77
C THR A 151 14.92 5.76 18.31
N PHE A 152 15.07 4.47 17.98
CA PHE A 152 16.22 3.66 18.38
C PHE A 152 17.55 4.17 17.79
N SER A 153 17.56 4.55 16.50
CA SER A 153 18.75 5.10 15.87
C SER A 153 19.15 6.46 16.46
N SER A 154 18.19 7.30 16.78
CA SER A 154 18.42 8.60 17.45
C SER A 154 18.94 8.42 18.85
N PHE A 155 18.38 7.48 19.63
CA PHE A 155 18.87 7.11 20.95
C PHE A 155 20.30 6.55 20.89
N GLY A 156 20.62 5.68 19.94
CA GLY A 156 21.97 5.16 19.72
C GLY A 156 22.98 6.27 19.41
N ARG A 157 22.62 7.26 18.59
CA ARG A 157 23.45 8.43 18.32
C ARG A 157 23.66 9.29 19.58
N TYR A 158 22.59 9.52 20.35
CA TYR A 158 22.69 10.26 21.60
C TYR A 158 23.61 9.57 22.61
N MET A 159 23.46 8.26 22.82
CA MET A 159 24.32 7.47 23.69
C MET A 159 25.78 7.49 23.25
N ASN A 160 26.05 7.43 21.93
CA ASN A 160 27.41 7.51 21.39
C ASN A 160 28.05 8.89 21.65
N VAL A 161 27.30 9.98 21.49
CA VAL A 161 27.78 11.34 21.81
C VAL A 161 28.06 11.48 23.30
N MET A 162 27.17 10.98 24.16
CA MET A 162 27.34 11.00 25.63
C MET A 162 28.57 10.21 26.07
N SER A 163 28.75 8.99 25.53
CA SER A 163 29.92 8.15 25.82
C SER A 163 31.23 8.81 25.38
N LYS A 164 31.26 9.46 24.21
CA LYS A 164 32.43 10.21 23.72
C LYS A 164 32.70 11.43 24.61
N ARG A 165 31.68 12.14 25.09
CA ARG A 165 31.85 13.27 26.02
C ARG A 165 32.36 12.80 27.37
N MET A 166 31.79 11.73 27.89
CA MET A 166 32.24 11.14 29.18
C MET A 166 33.68 10.62 29.10
N GLY A 167 34.05 9.95 28.00
CA GLY A 167 35.41 9.49 27.73
C GLY A 167 36.41 10.64 27.67
N ARG A 168 36.06 11.79 27.07
CA ARG A 168 36.90 12.99 27.04
C ARG A 168 37.00 13.65 28.41
N PHE A 169 35.97 13.58 29.25
CA PHE A 169 36.01 14.10 30.62
C PHE A 169 36.94 13.28 31.50
N ILE A 170 36.89 11.95 31.39
CA ILE A 170 37.74 11.01 32.12
C ILE A 170 39.22 11.13 31.68
N SER A 171 39.47 11.28 30.37
CA SER A 171 40.82 11.37 29.81
C SER A 171 41.49 12.74 30.06
N ARG A 172 40.75 13.79 30.42
CA ARG A 172 41.25 15.16 30.63
C ARG A 172 41.59 15.50 32.09
N GLY A 173 41.79 14.47 32.92
CA GLY A 173 42.45 14.64 34.22
C GLY A 173 41.53 14.90 35.41
N GLY A 174 40.44 14.16 35.50
CA GLY A 174 39.77 13.93 36.78
C GLY A 174 40.49 12.81 37.52
N ARG A 175 41.53 13.11 38.30
CA ARG A 175 41.97 12.23 39.37
C ARG A 175 40.89 12.22 40.46
N SER A 176 39.84 11.45 40.29
CA SER A 176 39.01 11.00 41.38
C SER A 176 39.26 9.52 41.56
N SER A 177 39.82 9.20 42.69
CA SER A 177 39.98 7.85 43.22
C SER A 177 38.59 7.22 43.42
N PHE A 178 38.00 6.69 42.37
CA PHE A 178 36.96 5.71 42.46
C PHE A 178 37.58 4.34 42.20
N ALA A 179 37.98 3.68 43.28
CA ALA A 179 38.38 2.27 43.26
C ALA A 179 37.15 1.41 42.99
N GLY A 180 36.90 1.20 41.73
CA GLY A 180 35.83 0.34 41.19
C GLY A 180 35.89 0.40 39.70
N ARG A 181 36.72 -0.44 39.10
CA ARG A 181 36.80 -0.62 37.65
C ARG A 181 35.48 -1.14 37.08
N PRO A 182 34.65 -0.38 36.43
CA PRO A 182 33.74 -1.00 35.47
C PRO A 182 34.60 -1.36 34.26
N THR A 183 34.92 -2.62 34.10
CA THR A 183 35.39 -3.19 32.83
C THR A 183 34.28 -3.10 31.83
N MET A 184 34.13 -1.93 31.20
CA MET A 184 33.42 -1.82 29.95
C MET A 184 34.31 -2.46 28.91
N LEU A 185 34.15 -3.77 28.71
CA LEU A 185 34.67 -4.45 27.53
C LEU A 185 33.81 -3.98 26.36
N ALA A 186 34.17 -2.84 25.78
CA ALA A 186 33.77 -2.54 24.43
C ALA A 186 34.62 -3.42 23.51
N SER A 187 34.20 -4.63 23.32
CA SER A 187 34.72 -5.45 22.22
C SER A 187 34.32 -4.76 20.92
N ARG A 188 35.30 -4.13 20.31
CA ARG A 188 35.22 -3.66 18.93
C ARG A 188 35.29 -4.90 18.03
N THR A 189 34.15 -5.40 17.63
CA THR A 189 34.03 -6.22 16.45
C THR A 189 33.29 -5.41 15.39
N ASP A 190 34.10 -4.93 14.46
CA ASP A 190 33.70 -4.36 13.19
C ASP A 190 33.15 -5.51 12.33
N THR A 191 31.83 -5.73 12.38
CA THR A 191 31.01 -6.41 11.33
C THR A 191 29.54 -6.27 11.72
N GLY A 192 28.72 -5.84 10.77
CA GLY A 192 27.31 -5.48 10.92
C GLY A 192 26.45 -6.55 11.56
N SER A 193 25.37 -6.06 12.16
CA SER A 193 24.20 -6.80 12.65
C SER A 193 24.31 -7.55 13.97
N ASP A 194 24.54 -6.88 15.11
CA ASP A 194 24.10 -7.50 16.39
C ASP A 194 24.02 -6.52 17.59
N ALA A 195 23.44 -5.35 17.38
CA ALA A 195 23.21 -4.40 18.47
C ALA A 195 22.14 -4.88 19.48
N GLY A 196 21.32 -5.84 19.12
CA GLY A 196 20.25 -6.37 19.96
C GLY A 196 20.71 -7.39 21.02
N ASN A 197 21.67 -8.25 20.66
CA ASN A 197 22.12 -9.34 21.56
C ASN A 197 23.07 -8.87 22.67
N THR A 198 23.79 -7.79 22.48
CA THR A 198 24.75 -7.28 23.48
C THR A 198 24.05 -6.63 24.69
N LEU A 199 22.86 -6.07 24.49
CA LEU A 199 22.06 -5.48 25.58
C LEU A 199 21.41 -6.53 26.49
N ILE A 200 20.97 -7.66 25.91
CA ILE A 200 20.37 -8.78 26.66
C ILE A 200 21.42 -9.49 27.52
N ALA A 201 22.66 -9.63 27.03
CA ALA A 201 23.76 -10.22 27.79
C ALA A 201 24.21 -9.32 28.97
N ALA A 202 24.18 -8.00 28.79
CA ALA A 202 24.51 -7.05 29.88
C ALA A 202 23.46 -7.03 31.00
N LEU A 203 22.17 -7.14 30.67
CA LEU A 203 21.08 -7.22 31.64
C LEU A 203 21.05 -8.58 32.35
N GLY A 204 21.39 -9.67 31.69
CA GLY A 204 21.46 -11.00 32.27
C GLY A 204 22.57 -11.16 33.34
N ASN A 205 23.65 -10.38 33.24
CA ASN A 205 24.72 -10.38 34.25
C ASN A 205 24.43 -9.46 35.46
N MET A 206 23.58 -8.47 35.30
CA MET A 206 23.18 -7.60 36.39
C MET A 206 22.27 -8.31 37.42
N THR A 207 21.45 -9.25 36.97
CA THR A 207 20.52 -10.01 37.84
C THR A 207 21.20 -11.15 38.60
N ARG A 208 22.40 -11.59 38.22
CA ARG A 208 23.12 -12.67 38.90
C ARG A 208 24.03 -12.20 40.04
N ASN A 209 24.26 -10.91 40.18
CA ASN A 209 25.18 -10.38 41.21
C ASN A 209 24.47 -9.70 42.37
N THR A 210 23.15 -9.79 42.48
CA THR A 210 22.42 -9.49 43.70
C THR A 210 22.19 -10.75 44.50
N GLY A 211 23.26 -11.30 45.05
CA GLY A 211 23.21 -12.34 46.07
C GLY A 211 22.61 -11.79 47.33
N ILE A 212 21.32 -12.04 47.55
CA ILE A 212 20.69 -11.93 48.85
C ILE A 212 20.72 -13.36 49.40
N THR A 213 21.66 -13.64 50.23
CA THR A 213 21.61 -14.79 51.16
C THR A 213 20.81 -14.37 52.39
N SER A 214 19.66 -14.97 52.55
CA SER A 214 18.95 -15.06 53.84
C SER A 214 19.54 -16.14 54.70
#